data_2cd3089ae8cf2887dd3ce3317797922e
#
_entry.id   2cd3089ae8cf2887dd3ce3317797922e
#
_cell.length_a   1.000
_cell.length_b   1.000
_cell.length_c   1.000
_cell.angle_alpha   90.00
_cell.angle_beta   90.00
_cell.angle_gamma   90.00
#
_symmetry.space_group_name_H-M   'P 1'
#
loop_
_entity.id
_entity.type
_entity.pdbx_description
1 polymer ?
#
loop_
_entity_poly.entity_id
_entity_poly.type
_entity_poly.pdbx_seq_one_letter_code
_entity_poly.pdbx_strand_id
1 'polypeptide(L)'
;MNHDDMSDRSTMLRRWSMQFELNADYWKRLSAIIAVGGATIFLLLTLHPDLIFRNNTPTGGDMGAHVWGPAFLRDHLLNHFRLAGWSMDWYAGLPVYRYYMVVPALFIVALNIVLPYGIAIKIAAVIGILTLPFCAWLFGRFARFAYPIPEMLAIAATIFLYDESFTIYGGNIASTMAGEFSFSISLSLSILGFALVARGLETGKYLAAGSIVVALSALSHGIVLLFVFGGVALMMLFWIQPKLDGMRDNTSVVFGVKII
;
A
#
# COMPACT_ATOMS: atom_id res chain seq x y z
N MET A 1 -43.09 31.91 -28.65
CA MET A 1 -41.85 31.63 -27.88
C MET A 1 -40.71 31.71 -28.86
N ASN A 2 -39.89 32.81 -28.79
CA ASN A 2 -38.87 33.12 -29.80
C ASN A 2 -37.72 32.11 -29.78
N HIS A 3 -37.15 31.78 -30.94
CA HIS A 3 -36.01 30.86 -31.11
C HIS A 3 -34.77 31.34 -30.32
N ASP A 4 -34.64 32.66 -30.13
CA ASP A 4 -33.55 33.29 -29.37
C ASP A 4 -33.64 33.02 -27.85
N ASP A 5 -34.86 32.97 -27.29
CA ASP A 5 -35.10 32.71 -25.87
C ASP A 5 -34.75 31.24 -25.48
N MET A 6 -34.96 30.30 -26.40
CA MET A 6 -34.55 28.90 -26.20
C MET A 6 -33.04 28.70 -26.28
N SER A 7 -32.35 29.45 -27.16
CA SER A 7 -30.89 29.41 -27.29
C SER A 7 -30.21 29.97 -26.02
N ASP A 8 -30.71 31.05 -25.49
CA ASP A 8 -30.13 31.69 -24.28
C ASP A 8 -30.32 30.82 -23.02
N ARG A 9 -31.51 30.22 -22.85
CA ARG A 9 -31.78 29.26 -21.77
C ARG A 9 -30.85 27.99 -21.85
N SER A 10 -30.64 27.47 -23.03
CA SER A 10 -29.75 26.29 -23.21
C SER A 10 -28.31 26.61 -22.87
N THR A 11 -27.84 27.81 -23.22
CA THR A 11 -26.48 28.29 -22.92
C THR A 11 -26.30 28.55 -21.42
N MET A 12 -27.32 29.14 -20.79
CA MET A 12 -27.32 29.36 -19.33
C MET A 12 -27.31 28.04 -18.54
N LEU A 13 -28.14 27.08 -18.91
CA LEU A 13 -28.16 25.74 -18.28
C LEU A 13 -26.82 25.00 -18.45
N ARG A 14 -26.16 25.08 -19.61
CA ARG A 14 -24.83 24.53 -19.82
C ARG A 14 -23.76 25.21 -18.94
N ARG A 15 -23.82 26.53 -18.77
CA ARG A 15 -22.90 27.24 -17.87
C ARG A 15 -23.10 26.82 -16.42
N TRP A 16 -24.37 26.71 -15.98
CA TRP A 16 -24.68 26.25 -14.61
C TRP A 16 -24.24 24.80 -14.35
N SER A 17 -24.49 23.87 -15.29
CA SER A 17 -24.04 22.49 -15.15
C SER A 17 -22.52 22.39 -15.10
N MET A 18 -21.81 23.12 -15.96
CA MET A 18 -20.35 23.15 -15.98
C MET A 18 -19.76 23.73 -14.68
N GLN A 19 -20.37 24.80 -14.15
CA GLN A 19 -19.93 25.40 -12.90
C GLN A 19 -20.23 24.51 -11.69
N PHE A 20 -21.32 23.76 -11.72
CA PHE A 20 -21.65 22.76 -10.70
C PHE A 20 -20.68 21.57 -10.74
N GLU A 21 -20.31 21.07 -11.91
CA GLU A 21 -19.32 19.99 -12.07
C GLU A 21 -17.93 20.42 -11.61
N LEU A 22 -17.48 21.63 -11.97
CA LEU A 22 -16.21 22.18 -11.50
C LEU A 22 -16.16 22.31 -9.96
N ASN A 23 -17.26 22.76 -9.35
CA ASN A 23 -17.37 22.84 -7.90
C ASN A 23 -17.35 21.43 -7.26
N ALA A 24 -18.05 20.46 -7.83
CA ALA A 24 -18.08 19.10 -7.33
C ALA A 24 -16.69 18.45 -7.37
N ASP A 25 -15.94 18.65 -8.45
CA ASP A 25 -14.57 18.11 -8.57
C ASP A 25 -13.57 18.81 -7.63
N TYR A 26 -13.75 20.10 -7.41
CA TYR A 26 -12.99 20.83 -6.39
C TYR A 26 -13.20 20.23 -5.00
N TRP A 27 -14.44 20.02 -4.60
CA TRP A 27 -14.77 19.44 -3.29
C TRP A 27 -14.27 18.00 -3.13
N LYS A 28 -14.32 17.18 -4.18
CA LYS A 28 -13.74 15.83 -4.18
C LYS A 28 -12.21 15.87 -3.97
N ARG A 29 -11.51 16.79 -4.63
CA ARG A 29 -10.06 16.95 -4.44
C ARG A 29 -9.72 17.44 -3.03
N LEU A 30 -10.45 18.43 -2.56
CA LEU A 30 -10.25 18.97 -1.21
C LEU A 30 -10.50 17.92 -0.14
N SER A 31 -11.58 17.14 -0.24
CA SER A 31 -11.86 16.05 0.70
C SER A 31 -10.79 14.97 0.69
N ALA A 32 -10.24 14.62 -0.48
CA ALA A 32 -9.12 13.68 -0.56
C ALA A 32 -7.85 14.22 0.12
N ILE A 33 -7.51 15.49 -0.09
CA ILE A 33 -6.38 16.14 0.57
C ILE A 33 -6.59 16.16 2.09
N ILE A 34 -7.79 16.51 2.56
CA ILE A 34 -8.10 16.53 4.00
C ILE A 34 -8.06 15.11 4.58
N ALA A 35 -8.66 14.12 3.94
CA ALA A 35 -8.70 12.75 4.44
C ALA A 35 -7.29 12.13 4.49
N VAL A 36 -6.54 12.18 3.40
CA VAL A 36 -5.21 11.56 3.32
C VAL A 36 -4.16 12.41 4.04
N GLY A 37 -4.10 13.71 3.73
CA GLY A 37 -3.13 14.61 4.35
C GLY A 37 -3.35 14.78 5.84
N GLY A 38 -4.62 14.95 6.26
CA GLY A 38 -5.01 15.02 7.67
C GLY A 38 -4.66 13.73 8.43
N ALA A 39 -4.95 12.55 7.84
CA ALA A 39 -4.57 11.26 8.41
C ALA A 39 -3.05 11.14 8.57
N THR A 40 -2.27 11.48 7.53
CA THR A 40 -0.81 11.38 7.57
C THR A 40 -0.21 12.33 8.61
N ILE A 41 -0.69 13.57 8.68
CA ILE A 41 -0.23 14.56 9.68
C ILE A 41 -0.60 14.09 11.08
N PHE A 42 -1.84 13.62 11.29
CA PHE A 42 -2.30 13.10 12.57
C PHE A 42 -1.44 11.93 13.05
N LEU A 43 -1.16 10.95 12.18
CA LEU A 43 -0.28 9.82 12.48
C LEU A 43 1.15 10.29 12.80
N LEU A 44 1.70 11.21 11.99
CA LEU A 44 3.05 11.72 12.22
C LEU A 44 3.17 12.42 13.58
N LEU A 45 2.18 13.20 13.97
CA LEU A 45 2.16 13.85 15.28
C LEU A 45 2.04 12.83 16.42
N THR A 46 1.21 11.80 16.26
CA THR A 46 1.09 10.69 17.23
C THR A 46 2.39 9.90 17.40
N LEU A 47 3.17 9.74 16.32
CA LEU A 47 4.45 9.02 16.32
C LEU A 47 5.62 9.86 16.86
N HIS A 48 5.38 11.08 17.33
CA HIS A 48 6.38 11.95 17.91
C HIS A 48 7.60 12.19 17.00
N PRO A 49 7.49 13.09 15.98
CA PRO A 49 8.56 13.32 15.01
C PRO A 49 9.90 13.72 15.62
N ASP A 50 9.89 14.37 16.79
CA ASP A 50 11.11 14.69 17.56
C ASP A 50 11.87 13.42 17.99
N LEU A 51 11.17 12.33 18.29
CA LEU A 51 11.77 11.03 18.61
C LEU A 51 12.27 10.32 17.35
N ILE A 52 11.56 10.43 16.22
CA ILE A 52 11.98 9.84 14.94
C ILE A 52 13.33 10.43 14.51
N PHE A 53 13.49 11.74 14.60
CA PHE A 53 14.70 12.43 14.14
C PHE A 53 15.83 12.52 15.20
N ARG A 54 15.64 11.97 16.39
CA ARG A 54 16.69 11.85 17.40
C ARG A 54 17.67 10.73 17.01
N ASN A 55 18.98 10.99 17.01
CA ASN A 55 19.98 9.98 16.65
C ASN A 55 20.24 9.00 17.80
N ASN A 56 19.30 8.07 17.99
CA ASN A 56 19.41 6.91 18.89
C ASN A 56 18.66 5.73 18.26
N THR A 57 19.03 4.50 18.62
CA THR A 57 18.35 3.27 18.14
C THR A 57 17.07 3.00 18.95
N PRO A 58 16.01 2.50 18.33
CA PRO A 58 14.81 2.05 19.04
C PRO A 58 15.11 0.77 19.83
N THR A 59 14.36 0.57 20.91
CA THR A 59 14.44 -0.61 21.78
C THR A 59 13.03 -1.10 22.11
N GLY A 60 12.94 -2.28 22.72
CA GLY A 60 11.68 -2.92 23.10
C GLY A 60 11.19 -3.94 22.08
N GLY A 61 10.50 -4.98 22.55
CA GLY A 61 10.06 -6.08 21.69
C GLY A 61 11.21 -6.65 20.85
N ASP A 62 10.96 -6.86 19.57
CA ASP A 62 11.94 -7.41 18.63
C ASP A 62 12.85 -6.33 17.99
N MET A 63 12.70 -5.05 18.38
CA MET A 63 13.48 -3.94 17.80
C MET A 63 14.99 -4.14 17.95
N GLY A 64 15.47 -4.82 18.98
CA GLY A 64 16.90 -5.13 19.15
C GLY A 64 17.45 -5.97 17.99
N ALA A 65 16.72 -7.01 17.59
CA ALA A 65 17.07 -7.85 16.44
C ALA A 65 17.04 -7.05 15.13
N HIS A 66 16.06 -6.18 14.98
CA HIS A 66 15.90 -5.35 13.80
C HIS A 66 16.93 -4.21 13.71
N VAL A 67 17.48 -3.77 14.81
CA VAL A 67 18.63 -2.85 14.83
C VAL A 67 19.90 -3.56 14.36
N TRP A 68 20.13 -4.80 14.79
CA TRP A 68 21.30 -5.57 14.42
C TRP A 68 21.28 -5.99 12.94
N GLY A 69 20.16 -6.50 12.45
CA GLY A 69 20.07 -7.15 11.12
C GLY A 69 20.52 -6.28 9.94
N PRO A 70 20.01 -5.04 9.78
CA PRO A 70 20.45 -4.16 8.67
C PRO A 70 21.93 -3.74 8.79
N ALA A 71 22.46 -3.61 10.01
CA ALA A 71 23.90 -3.36 10.20
C ALA A 71 24.72 -4.57 9.73
N PHE A 72 24.30 -5.80 10.08
CA PHE A 72 24.93 -7.02 9.58
C PHE A 72 24.84 -7.13 8.05
N LEU A 73 23.70 -6.79 7.45
CA LEU A 73 23.54 -6.74 6.00
C LEU A 73 24.55 -5.77 5.37
N ARG A 74 24.63 -4.54 5.89
CA ARG A 74 25.55 -3.51 5.40
C ARG A 74 27.00 -3.90 5.50
N ASP A 75 27.41 -4.38 6.68
CA ASP A 75 28.82 -4.54 7.03
C ASP A 75 29.41 -5.90 6.62
N HIS A 76 28.58 -6.96 6.54
CA HIS A 76 29.05 -8.32 6.30
C HIS A 76 28.53 -8.97 5.02
N LEU A 77 27.31 -8.61 4.56
CA LEU A 77 26.73 -9.28 3.39
C LEU A 77 26.94 -8.50 2.10
N LEU A 78 26.61 -7.22 2.09
CA LEU A 78 26.66 -6.39 0.87
C LEU A 78 28.09 -6.22 0.36
N ASN A 79 29.10 -6.19 1.23
CA ASN A 79 30.50 -6.15 0.85
C ASN A 79 30.95 -7.39 0.05
N HIS A 80 30.19 -8.49 0.11
CA HIS A 80 30.42 -9.72 -0.64
C HIS A 80 29.35 -9.95 -1.72
N PHE A 81 28.57 -8.92 -2.09
CA PHE A 81 27.47 -9.00 -3.04
C PHE A 81 26.41 -10.05 -2.65
N ARG A 82 26.14 -10.21 -1.36
CA ARG A 82 25.15 -11.14 -0.82
C ARG A 82 24.01 -10.38 -0.15
N LEU A 83 22.79 -10.89 -0.31
CA LEU A 83 21.59 -10.38 0.36
C LEU A 83 21.17 -11.25 1.55
N ALA A 84 21.70 -12.48 1.63
CA ALA A 84 21.42 -13.41 2.72
C ALA A 84 22.70 -14.17 3.10
N GLY A 85 22.80 -14.59 4.34
CA GLY A 85 23.98 -15.32 4.81
C GLY A 85 23.77 -15.90 6.20
N TRP A 86 24.80 -16.60 6.68
CA TRP A 86 24.81 -17.16 8.03
C TRP A 86 25.54 -16.21 8.98
N SER A 87 24.94 -15.93 10.15
CA SER A 87 25.59 -15.22 11.24
C SER A 87 25.68 -16.08 12.47
N MET A 88 26.80 -16.02 13.15
CA MET A 88 27.03 -16.67 14.46
C MET A 88 26.72 -15.76 15.64
N ASP A 89 26.32 -14.48 15.39
CA ASP A 89 26.03 -13.51 16.44
C ASP A 89 24.71 -13.79 17.20
N TRP A 90 23.93 -14.75 16.70
CA TRP A 90 22.63 -15.08 17.24
C TRP A 90 22.55 -16.57 17.61
N TYR A 91 22.56 -16.87 18.89
CA TYR A 91 22.52 -18.24 19.45
C TYR A 91 23.58 -19.17 18.80
N ALA A 92 23.14 -20.28 18.21
CA ALA A 92 23.97 -21.22 17.48
C ALA A 92 24.09 -20.92 15.97
N GLY A 93 23.67 -19.73 15.57
CA GLY A 93 23.68 -19.26 14.19
C GLY A 93 22.28 -19.01 13.61
N LEU A 94 22.19 -18.01 12.72
CA LEU A 94 20.96 -17.56 12.08
C LEU A 94 21.17 -17.42 10.57
N PRO A 95 20.28 -17.97 9.73
CA PRO A 95 20.26 -17.72 8.28
C PRO A 95 19.62 -16.36 7.98
N VAL A 96 20.38 -15.29 8.17
CA VAL A 96 19.91 -13.90 8.08
C VAL A 96 19.38 -13.61 6.68
N TYR A 97 18.17 -13.00 6.61
CA TYR A 97 17.46 -12.61 5.38
C TYR A 97 17.21 -13.74 4.37
N ARG A 98 17.29 -15.01 4.79
CA ARG A 98 17.01 -16.15 3.92
C ARG A 98 15.53 -16.23 3.54
N TYR A 99 14.64 -15.85 4.45
CA TYR A 99 13.22 -16.12 4.32
C TYR A 99 12.37 -14.87 4.14
N TYR A 100 12.71 -13.75 4.76
CA TYR A 100 11.93 -12.52 4.67
C TYR A 100 12.70 -11.29 5.18
N MET A 101 12.09 -10.10 5.08
CA MET A 101 12.57 -8.81 5.59
C MET A 101 13.74 -8.18 4.85
N VAL A 102 14.19 -8.73 3.75
CA VAL A 102 15.35 -8.16 3.05
C VAL A 102 15.08 -6.76 2.50
N VAL A 103 13.85 -6.47 2.04
CA VAL A 103 13.49 -5.15 1.48
C VAL A 103 13.51 -4.05 2.54
N PRO A 104 12.86 -4.19 3.72
CA PRO A 104 13.01 -3.22 4.79
C PRO A 104 14.46 -2.99 5.23
N ALA A 105 15.26 -4.05 5.31
CA ALA A 105 16.66 -3.94 5.67
C ALA A 105 17.48 -3.17 4.62
N LEU A 106 17.28 -3.46 3.33
CA LEU A 106 17.91 -2.72 2.23
C LEU A 106 17.49 -1.24 2.24
N PHE A 107 16.23 -0.97 2.55
CA PHE A 107 15.74 0.41 2.67
C PHE A 107 16.44 1.15 3.82
N ILE A 108 16.63 0.52 4.99
CA ILE A 108 17.38 1.09 6.11
C ILE A 108 18.84 1.36 5.68
N VAL A 109 19.49 0.40 5.03
CA VAL A 109 20.88 0.58 4.55
C VAL A 109 20.97 1.72 3.54
N ALA A 110 20.02 1.82 2.61
CA ALA A 110 19.99 2.91 1.63
C ALA A 110 19.80 4.27 2.30
N LEU A 111 18.90 4.41 3.25
CA LEU A 111 18.74 5.63 4.04
C LEU A 111 20.00 5.95 4.84
N ASN A 112 20.69 4.95 5.35
CA ASN A 112 21.91 5.15 6.13
C ASN A 112 23.10 5.68 5.33
N ILE A 113 23.03 5.71 4.00
CA ILE A 113 24.05 6.38 3.16
C ILE A 113 24.07 7.89 3.46
N VAL A 114 22.90 8.48 3.74
CA VAL A 114 22.75 9.95 3.91
C VAL A 114 22.29 10.35 5.30
N LEU A 115 21.77 9.43 6.10
CA LEU A 115 21.22 9.68 7.43
C LEU A 115 21.95 8.87 8.50
N PRO A 116 22.05 9.36 9.74
CA PRO A 116 22.48 8.54 10.87
C PRO A 116 21.65 7.27 11.00
N TYR A 117 22.29 6.17 11.35
CA TYR A 117 21.67 4.83 11.39
C TYR A 117 20.41 4.76 12.27
N GLY A 118 20.44 5.38 13.46
CA GLY A 118 19.31 5.43 14.37
C GLY A 118 18.09 6.18 13.78
N ILE A 119 18.31 7.17 12.93
CA ILE A 119 17.25 7.88 12.20
C ILE A 119 16.74 7.02 11.05
N ALA A 120 17.63 6.42 10.28
CA ALA A 120 17.28 5.56 9.14
C ALA A 120 16.36 4.41 9.54
N ILE A 121 16.66 3.72 10.64
CA ILE A 121 15.81 2.66 11.21
C ILE A 121 14.43 3.18 11.60
N LYS A 122 14.36 4.32 12.29
CA LYS A 122 13.07 4.85 12.76
C LYS A 122 12.19 5.34 11.62
N ILE A 123 12.78 5.93 10.57
CA ILE A 123 12.03 6.25 9.36
C ILE A 123 11.47 4.98 8.73
N ALA A 124 12.27 3.92 8.60
CA ALA A 124 11.79 2.63 8.09
C ALA A 124 10.71 2.02 9.01
N ALA A 125 10.83 2.16 10.31
CA ALA A 125 9.85 1.65 11.26
C ALA A 125 8.47 2.32 11.12
N VAL A 126 8.42 3.60 10.76
CA VAL A 126 7.14 4.33 10.70
C VAL A 126 6.57 4.49 9.27
N ILE A 127 7.35 4.24 8.22
CA ILE A 127 6.93 4.51 6.84
C ILE A 127 5.69 3.70 6.43
N GLY A 128 5.58 2.44 6.88
CA GLY A 128 4.42 1.60 6.63
C GLY A 128 3.14 2.19 7.22
N ILE A 129 3.21 2.66 8.47
CA ILE A 129 2.11 3.34 9.15
C ILE A 129 1.70 4.61 8.39
N LEU A 130 2.67 5.47 8.08
CA LEU A 130 2.40 6.76 7.45
C LEU A 130 1.85 6.65 6.03
N THR A 131 2.21 5.59 5.30
CA THR A 131 1.77 5.39 3.92
C THR A 131 0.47 4.61 3.78
N LEU A 132 0.02 3.89 4.80
CA LEU A 132 -1.16 3.02 4.73
C LEU A 132 -2.45 3.78 4.34
N PRO A 133 -2.80 4.95 4.93
CA PRO A 133 -3.99 5.69 4.52
C PRO A 133 -3.96 6.14 3.05
N PHE A 134 -2.79 6.56 2.57
CA PHE A 134 -2.59 6.92 1.17
C PHE A 134 -2.75 5.72 0.24
N CYS A 135 -2.17 4.56 0.58
CA CYS A 135 -2.31 3.33 -0.18
C CYS A 135 -3.77 2.84 -0.22
N ALA A 136 -4.50 2.96 0.89
CA ALA A 136 -5.92 2.62 0.96
C ALA A 136 -6.79 3.55 0.10
N TRP A 137 -6.51 4.85 0.10
CA TRP A 137 -7.15 5.80 -0.79
C TRP A 137 -6.86 5.49 -2.27
N LEU A 138 -5.59 5.21 -2.63
CA LEU A 138 -5.20 4.84 -3.99
C LEU A 138 -5.90 3.56 -4.43
N PHE A 139 -6.05 2.57 -3.55
CA PHE A 139 -6.80 1.36 -3.84
C PHE A 139 -8.24 1.70 -4.25
N GLY A 140 -8.94 2.50 -3.46
CA GLY A 140 -10.29 2.95 -3.79
C GLY A 140 -10.37 3.69 -5.13
N ARG A 141 -9.38 4.53 -5.43
CA ARG A 141 -9.30 5.29 -6.69
C ARG A 141 -9.05 4.38 -7.90
N PHE A 142 -8.11 3.45 -7.79
CA PHE A 142 -7.76 2.55 -8.88
C PHE A 142 -8.80 1.46 -9.12
N ALA A 143 -9.46 0.99 -8.05
CA ALA A 143 -10.62 0.09 -8.13
C ALA A 143 -11.91 0.82 -8.58
N ARG A 144 -11.84 2.13 -8.87
CA ARG A 144 -12.96 2.96 -9.36
C ARG A 144 -14.15 3.03 -8.41
N PHE A 145 -13.92 2.96 -7.12
CA PHE A 145 -14.99 3.18 -6.17
C PHE A 145 -15.50 4.63 -6.26
N ALA A 146 -16.81 4.77 -6.15
CA ALA A 146 -17.46 6.05 -6.19
C ALA A 146 -17.08 6.90 -4.97
N TYR A 147 -17.03 8.24 -5.16
CA TYR A 147 -16.92 9.18 -4.04
C TYR A 147 -18.10 8.98 -3.06
N PRO A 148 -17.89 8.98 -1.73
CA PRO A 148 -16.65 9.26 -1.00
C PRO A 148 -15.85 8.00 -0.54
N ILE A 149 -16.05 6.83 -1.15
CA ILE A 149 -15.47 5.56 -0.69
C ILE A 149 -13.93 5.61 -0.59
N PRO A 150 -13.17 6.15 -1.56
CA PRO A 150 -11.71 6.22 -1.43
C PRO A 150 -11.25 7.01 -0.20
N GLU A 151 -11.90 8.14 0.10
CA GLU A 151 -11.64 8.97 1.28
C GLU A 151 -11.97 8.22 2.58
N MET A 152 -13.08 7.49 2.60
CA MET A 152 -13.48 6.64 3.73
C MET A 152 -12.47 5.50 3.96
N LEU A 153 -11.88 4.92 2.92
CA LEU A 153 -10.85 3.90 3.06
C LEU A 153 -9.58 4.46 3.72
N ALA A 154 -9.18 5.69 3.41
CA ALA A 154 -8.06 6.33 4.10
C ALA A 154 -8.34 6.52 5.60
N ILE A 155 -9.55 6.97 5.95
CA ILE A 155 -9.98 7.13 7.34
C ILE A 155 -10.04 5.76 8.04
N ALA A 156 -10.64 4.76 7.41
CA ALA A 156 -10.73 3.40 7.95
C ALA A 156 -9.35 2.79 8.19
N ALA A 157 -8.40 2.99 7.27
CA ALA A 157 -7.01 2.57 7.45
C ALA A 157 -6.34 3.27 8.64
N THR A 158 -6.65 4.56 8.86
CA THR A 158 -6.17 5.28 10.04
C THR A 158 -6.75 4.72 11.34
N ILE A 159 -8.05 4.43 11.38
CA ILE A 159 -8.70 3.82 12.55
C ILE A 159 -8.12 2.43 12.83
N PHE A 160 -7.90 1.61 11.79
CA PHE A 160 -7.27 0.30 11.92
C PHE A 160 -5.90 0.37 12.60
N LEU A 161 -5.10 1.41 12.35
CA LEU A 161 -3.79 1.56 12.96
C LEU A 161 -3.84 1.72 14.49
N TYR A 162 -4.98 2.17 15.04
CA TYR A 162 -5.22 2.31 16.50
C TYR A 162 -5.91 1.10 17.11
N ASP A 163 -6.08 -0.01 16.37
CA ASP A 163 -6.58 -1.25 16.95
C ASP A 163 -5.51 -1.86 17.86
N GLU A 164 -5.80 -1.90 19.16
CA GLU A 164 -4.92 -2.45 20.20
C GLU A 164 -5.36 -3.85 20.67
N SER A 165 -6.40 -4.43 20.05
CA SER A 165 -6.90 -5.77 20.41
C SER A 165 -5.84 -6.85 20.28
N PHE A 166 -4.88 -6.65 19.36
CA PHE A 166 -3.72 -7.52 19.17
C PHE A 166 -2.43 -6.73 18.92
N THR A 167 -1.46 -6.86 19.82
CA THR A 167 -0.22 -6.07 19.80
C THR A 167 0.98 -6.78 19.16
N ILE A 168 0.82 -8.02 18.70
CA ILE A 168 1.93 -8.82 18.15
C ILE A 168 1.71 -9.35 16.72
N TYR A 169 0.56 -9.08 16.10
CA TYR A 169 0.27 -9.61 14.76
C TYR A 169 0.75 -8.75 13.60
N GLY A 170 1.19 -7.53 13.87
CA GLY A 170 1.60 -6.57 12.84
C GLY A 170 0.45 -5.73 12.30
N GLY A 171 0.80 -4.66 11.59
CA GLY A 171 -0.14 -3.79 10.90
C GLY A 171 -0.62 -2.58 11.68
N ASN A 172 -0.87 -2.69 12.98
CA ASN A 172 -1.24 -1.57 13.87
C ASN A 172 -0.01 -0.86 14.46
N ILE A 173 -0.20 0.30 15.10
CA ILE A 173 0.89 1.09 15.69
C ILE A 173 1.60 0.29 16.79
N ALA A 174 0.86 -0.35 17.69
CA ALA A 174 1.42 -1.08 18.81
C ALA A 174 2.35 -2.21 18.36
N SER A 175 1.91 -3.07 17.44
CA SER A 175 2.74 -4.13 16.88
C SER A 175 3.95 -3.60 16.12
N THR A 176 3.76 -2.53 15.34
CA THR A 176 4.85 -1.91 14.58
C THR A 176 5.94 -1.38 15.49
N MET A 177 5.56 -0.74 16.60
CA MET A 177 6.51 -0.23 17.61
C MET A 177 7.16 -1.35 18.43
N ALA A 178 6.53 -2.52 18.53
CA ALA A 178 7.11 -3.72 19.15
C ALA A 178 8.12 -4.45 18.24
N GLY A 179 8.21 -4.11 16.93
CA GLY A 179 9.17 -4.69 15.99
C GLY A 179 8.57 -5.14 14.66
N GLU A 180 7.24 -5.24 14.53
CA GLU A 180 6.57 -5.73 13.31
C GLU A 180 6.46 -4.66 12.20
N PHE A 181 7.43 -3.74 12.10
CA PHE A 181 7.41 -2.68 11.09
C PHE A 181 7.54 -3.21 9.66
N SER A 182 8.20 -4.33 9.47
CA SER A 182 8.28 -5.01 8.19
C SER A 182 6.92 -5.50 7.69
N PHE A 183 6.06 -5.93 8.62
CA PHE A 183 4.65 -6.24 8.33
C PHE A 183 3.90 -4.98 7.85
N SER A 184 4.05 -3.86 8.55
CA SER A 184 3.37 -2.61 8.20
C SER A 184 3.80 -2.06 6.84
N ILE A 185 5.09 -2.14 6.49
CA ILE A 185 5.60 -1.83 5.15
C ILE A 185 4.97 -2.76 4.12
N SER A 186 4.99 -4.06 4.38
CA SER A 186 4.42 -5.07 3.48
C SER A 186 2.92 -4.87 3.27
N LEU A 187 2.17 -4.56 4.32
CA LEU A 187 0.73 -4.28 4.26
C LEU A 187 0.43 -3.07 3.35
N SER A 188 1.12 -1.96 3.54
CA SER A 188 0.95 -0.77 2.69
C SER A 188 1.29 -1.07 1.23
N LEU A 189 2.39 -1.78 0.97
CA LEU A 189 2.75 -2.23 -0.38
C LEU A 189 1.71 -3.20 -0.95
N SER A 190 1.11 -4.07 -0.14
CA SER A 190 0.06 -5.00 -0.56
C SER A 190 -1.18 -4.28 -1.05
N ILE A 191 -1.66 -3.31 -0.27
CA ILE A 191 -2.83 -2.50 -0.64
C ILE A 191 -2.57 -1.73 -1.94
N LEU A 192 -1.37 -1.15 -2.09
CA LEU A 192 -0.95 -0.51 -3.34
C LEU A 192 -0.84 -1.52 -4.49
N GLY A 193 -0.31 -2.72 -4.23
CA GLY A 193 -0.22 -3.81 -5.20
C GLY A 193 -1.59 -4.22 -5.71
N PHE A 194 -2.58 -4.40 -4.82
CA PHE A 194 -3.97 -4.67 -5.21
C PHE A 194 -4.56 -3.56 -6.07
N ALA A 195 -4.30 -2.29 -5.74
CA ALA A 195 -4.75 -1.16 -6.52
C ALA A 195 -4.23 -1.22 -7.97
N LEU A 196 -2.92 -1.47 -8.12
CA LEU A 196 -2.25 -1.54 -9.42
C LEU A 196 -2.68 -2.76 -10.22
N VAL A 197 -2.83 -3.93 -9.57
CA VAL A 197 -3.31 -5.16 -10.22
C VAL A 197 -4.75 -4.99 -10.68
N ALA A 198 -5.66 -4.49 -9.83
CA ALA A 198 -7.05 -4.22 -10.20
C ALA A 198 -7.12 -3.34 -11.45
N ARG A 199 -6.39 -2.24 -11.45
CA ARG A 199 -6.34 -1.31 -12.60
C ARG A 199 -5.67 -1.94 -13.80
N GLY A 200 -4.65 -2.75 -13.58
CA GLY A 200 -3.92 -3.46 -14.63
C GLY A 200 -4.78 -4.50 -15.34
N LEU A 201 -5.58 -5.25 -14.62
CA LEU A 201 -6.53 -6.22 -15.18
C LEU A 201 -7.58 -5.55 -16.07
N GLU A 202 -8.02 -4.32 -15.71
CA GLU A 202 -8.95 -3.57 -16.55
C GLU A 202 -8.31 -2.96 -17.79
N THR A 203 -7.12 -2.37 -17.65
CA THR A 203 -6.53 -1.48 -18.67
C THR A 203 -5.30 -2.06 -19.36
N GLY A 204 -4.70 -3.12 -18.83
CA GLY A 204 -3.42 -3.68 -19.27
C GLY A 204 -2.18 -2.85 -18.90
N LYS A 205 -2.33 -1.64 -18.33
CA LYS A 205 -1.22 -0.66 -18.22
C LYS A 205 -0.37 -0.76 -16.96
N TYR A 206 -0.89 -1.28 -15.85
CA TYR A 206 -0.23 -1.23 -14.54
C TYR A 206 0.26 -2.58 -14.02
N LEU A 207 0.16 -3.66 -14.82
CA LEU A 207 0.48 -5.02 -14.39
C LEU A 207 1.94 -5.16 -13.97
N ALA A 208 2.89 -4.63 -14.75
CA ALA A 208 4.31 -4.70 -14.40
C ALA A 208 4.60 -3.97 -13.07
N ALA A 209 4.08 -2.75 -12.90
CA ALA A 209 4.24 -2.01 -11.65
C ALA A 209 3.57 -2.74 -10.47
N GLY A 210 2.37 -3.29 -10.67
CA GLY A 210 1.68 -4.10 -9.67
C GLY A 210 2.49 -5.33 -9.26
N SER A 211 3.06 -6.06 -10.22
CA SER A 211 3.91 -7.23 -9.95
C SER A 211 5.16 -6.87 -9.16
N ILE A 212 5.81 -5.74 -9.49
CA ILE A 212 6.98 -5.26 -8.74
C ILE A 212 6.58 -4.92 -7.30
N VAL A 213 5.49 -4.18 -7.09
CA VAL A 213 5.03 -3.79 -5.75
C VAL A 213 4.63 -5.01 -4.92
N VAL A 214 3.95 -5.99 -5.53
CA VAL A 214 3.61 -7.26 -4.88
C VAL A 214 4.88 -8.04 -4.50
N ALA A 215 5.89 -8.10 -5.37
CA ALA A 215 7.17 -8.73 -5.05
C ALA A 215 7.91 -8.01 -3.91
N LEU A 216 7.91 -6.68 -3.88
CA LEU A 216 8.48 -5.90 -2.78
C LEU A 216 7.75 -6.16 -1.45
N SER A 217 6.41 -6.26 -1.49
CA SER A 217 5.62 -6.65 -0.32
C SER A 217 6.00 -8.05 0.17
N ALA A 218 6.10 -9.02 -0.72
CA ALA A 218 6.49 -10.40 -0.41
C ALA A 218 7.87 -10.49 0.25
N LEU A 219 8.84 -9.76 -0.28
CA LEU A 219 10.22 -9.69 0.26
C LEU A 219 10.32 -8.84 1.53
N SER A 220 9.27 -8.10 1.87
CA SER A 220 9.19 -7.36 3.14
C SER A 220 8.67 -8.25 4.27
N HIS A 221 7.61 -9.05 4.05
CA HIS A 221 7.07 -9.90 5.11
C HIS A 221 6.37 -11.16 4.57
N GLY A 222 6.83 -12.34 5.03
CA GLY A 222 6.38 -13.63 4.50
C GLY A 222 4.91 -13.98 4.78
N ILE A 223 4.36 -13.58 5.93
CA ILE A 223 2.94 -13.83 6.24
C ILE A 223 2.04 -12.99 5.34
N VAL A 224 2.39 -11.73 5.12
CA VAL A 224 1.62 -10.84 4.23
C VAL A 224 1.60 -11.36 2.79
N LEU A 225 2.69 -12.01 2.35
CA LEU A 225 2.74 -12.67 1.04
C LEU A 225 1.59 -13.66 0.82
N LEU A 226 1.21 -14.45 1.83
CA LEU A 226 0.12 -15.42 1.71
C LEU A 226 -1.21 -14.73 1.43
N PHE A 227 -1.51 -13.63 2.13
CA PHE A 227 -2.71 -12.84 1.91
C PHE A 227 -2.70 -12.14 0.55
N VAL A 228 -1.54 -11.61 0.14
CA VAL A 228 -1.39 -10.96 -1.17
C VAL A 228 -1.59 -11.97 -2.30
N PHE A 229 -0.97 -13.13 -2.20
CA PHE A 229 -1.11 -14.19 -3.19
C PHE A 229 -2.59 -14.63 -3.33
N GLY A 230 -3.25 -14.90 -2.20
CA GLY A 230 -4.67 -15.27 -2.20
C GLY A 230 -5.55 -14.15 -2.77
N GLY A 231 -5.31 -12.90 -2.38
CA GLY A 231 -6.06 -11.74 -2.87
C GLY A 231 -5.90 -11.52 -4.37
N VAL A 232 -4.67 -11.56 -4.89
CA VAL A 232 -4.41 -11.45 -6.35
C VAL A 232 -5.04 -12.61 -7.11
N ALA A 233 -4.94 -13.84 -6.60
CA ALA A 233 -5.58 -15.01 -7.22
C ALA A 233 -7.10 -14.84 -7.31
N LEU A 234 -7.75 -14.41 -6.23
CA LEU A 234 -9.19 -14.12 -6.22
C LEU A 234 -9.55 -13.02 -7.22
N MET A 235 -8.81 -11.91 -7.24
CA MET A 235 -9.04 -10.83 -8.20
C MET A 235 -8.95 -11.33 -9.64
N MET A 236 -7.97 -12.17 -9.96
CA MET A 236 -7.82 -12.77 -11.28
C MET A 236 -8.98 -13.71 -11.63
N LEU A 237 -9.41 -14.55 -10.70
CA LEU A 237 -10.54 -15.46 -10.90
C LEU A 237 -11.83 -14.69 -11.20
N PHE A 238 -12.17 -13.70 -10.38
CA PHE A 238 -13.36 -12.86 -10.60
C PHE A 238 -13.29 -12.03 -11.88
N TRP A 239 -12.09 -11.67 -12.33
CA TRP A 239 -11.92 -10.94 -13.59
C TRP A 239 -12.02 -11.83 -14.84
N ILE A 240 -11.57 -13.10 -14.75
CA ILE A 240 -11.57 -14.05 -15.87
C ILE A 240 -12.98 -14.61 -16.10
N GLN A 241 -13.76 -14.87 -15.05
CA GLN A 241 -15.03 -15.57 -15.13
C GLN A 241 -16.05 -14.90 -16.08
N PRO A 242 -16.32 -13.59 -16.01
CA PRO A 242 -17.24 -12.93 -16.94
C PRO A 242 -16.80 -13.02 -18.42
N LYS A 243 -15.48 -13.07 -18.65
CA LYS A 243 -14.93 -13.19 -20.01
C LYS A 243 -15.10 -14.59 -20.59
N LEU A 244 -14.95 -15.62 -19.75
CA LEU A 244 -15.19 -17.01 -20.15
C LEU A 244 -16.66 -17.23 -20.45
N ASP A 245 -17.57 -16.68 -19.64
CA ASP A 245 -19.01 -16.75 -19.86
C ASP A 245 -19.40 -16.06 -21.17
N GLY A 246 -18.87 -14.87 -21.46
CA GLY A 246 -19.11 -14.18 -22.72
C GLY A 246 -18.55 -14.90 -23.95
N MET A 247 -17.43 -15.61 -23.83
CA MET A 247 -16.91 -16.46 -24.92
C MET A 247 -17.80 -17.70 -25.12
N ARG A 248 -18.32 -18.28 -24.05
CA ARG A 248 -19.19 -19.43 -24.12
C ARG A 248 -20.52 -19.10 -24.79
N ASP A 249 -21.08 -17.91 -24.49
CA ASP A 249 -22.29 -17.44 -25.15
C ASP A 249 -22.08 -17.18 -26.65
N ASN A 250 -20.93 -16.58 -27.03
CA ASN A 250 -20.58 -16.37 -28.44
C ASN A 250 -20.31 -17.67 -29.19
N THR A 251 -19.72 -18.68 -28.55
CA THR A 251 -19.49 -19.99 -29.18
C THR A 251 -20.79 -20.76 -29.38
N SER A 252 -21.77 -20.63 -28.48
CA SER A 252 -23.09 -21.23 -28.65
C SER A 252 -23.89 -20.61 -29.80
N VAL A 253 -23.66 -19.34 -30.11
CA VAL A 253 -24.25 -18.65 -31.28
C VAL A 253 -23.59 -19.12 -32.58
N VAL A 254 -22.27 -19.35 -32.59
CA VAL A 254 -21.53 -19.83 -33.78
C VAL A 254 -21.88 -21.27 -34.13
N PHE A 255 -22.18 -22.13 -33.17
CA PHE A 255 -22.55 -23.54 -33.43
C PHE A 255 -24.07 -23.77 -33.55
N GLY A 256 -24.90 -22.74 -33.51
CA GLY A 256 -26.35 -22.86 -33.74
C GLY A 256 -27.11 -23.72 -32.71
N VAL A 257 -26.50 -24.03 -31.58
CA VAL A 257 -27.11 -24.83 -30.52
C VAL A 257 -27.56 -23.92 -29.39
N LYS A 258 -28.78 -23.41 -29.46
CA LYS A 258 -29.50 -22.91 -28.27
C LYS A 258 -29.88 -24.15 -27.45
N ILE A 259 -29.15 -24.40 -26.40
CA ILE A 259 -29.64 -25.33 -25.36
C ILE A 259 -30.62 -24.52 -24.52
N ILE A 260 -31.89 -24.95 -24.62
CA ILE A 260 -33.03 -24.45 -23.86
C ILE A 260 -32.88 -24.91 -22.40
#